data_bc56f18b19b393ba14df72308999b534
#
_entry.id   bc56f18b19b393ba14df72308999b534
#
_cell.length_a   1.000
_cell.length_b   1.000
_cell.length_c   1.000
_cell.angle_alpha   90.00
_cell.angle_beta   90.00
_cell.angle_gamma   90.00
#
_symmetry.space_group_name_H-M   'P 1'
#
loop_
_entity.id
_entity.type
_entity.pdbx_description
1 polymer ?
#
loop_
_entity_poly.entity_id
_entity_poly.type
_entity_poly.pdbx_seq_one_letter_code
_entity_poly.pdbx_strand_id
1 'polypeptide(L)'
;MLVVLCIISSCTTTTNLSSTNFSNIYNWSDEKFNPQYIVYHDNDSTSSLYFKFNSQELTYRVVDATKPAEAKVKVNYILYDSFESEIIKDSLTSYLVENSSASEPNYISGKINIKAKRDQKYVLRVTSVDEYSGLESEQFINVTKIDLLTKQNYLITDTSGTPIFGNFINQ
;
A
#
# COMPACT_ATOMS: atom_id res chain seq x y z
N MET A 1 -36.90 27.64 45.85
CA MET A 1 -36.89 26.77 44.65
C MET A 1 -35.57 27.04 43.91
N LEU A 2 -34.56 26.20 44.14
CA LEU A 2 -33.21 26.40 43.63
C LEU A 2 -33.06 25.53 42.35
N VAL A 3 -32.86 26.17 41.18
CA VAL A 3 -32.63 25.50 39.90
C VAL A 3 -31.13 25.31 39.73
N VAL A 4 -30.65 24.07 39.79
CA VAL A 4 -29.25 23.74 39.51
C VAL A 4 -29.12 23.49 38.01
N LEU A 5 -28.36 24.38 37.34
CA LEU A 5 -28.04 24.29 35.91
C LEU A 5 -26.79 23.40 35.73
N CYS A 6 -26.95 22.13 35.29
CA CYS A 6 -25.82 21.26 34.92
C CYS A 6 -25.29 21.63 33.55
N ILE A 7 -24.09 22.23 33.50
CA ILE A 7 -23.33 22.48 32.27
C ILE A 7 -22.58 21.19 31.95
N ILE A 8 -23.00 20.48 30.88
CA ILE A 8 -22.29 19.30 30.33
C ILE A 8 -21.22 19.85 29.37
N SER A 9 -19.97 19.92 29.84
CA SER A 9 -18.82 20.16 28.97
C SER A 9 -18.52 18.91 28.14
N SER A 10 -18.89 18.93 26.85
CA SER A 10 -18.49 17.94 25.87
C SER A 10 -17.00 18.10 25.58
N CYS A 11 -16.20 17.16 26.04
CA CYS A 11 -14.79 17.08 25.69
C CYS A 11 -14.66 16.44 24.29
N THR A 12 -14.43 17.24 23.26
CA THR A 12 -14.07 16.75 21.93
C THR A 12 -12.60 16.33 21.97
N THR A 13 -12.34 15.02 22.03
CA THR A 13 -11.00 14.47 21.82
C THR A 13 -10.65 14.53 20.35
N THR A 14 -9.83 15.51 19.97
CA THR A 14 -9.16 15.52 18.67
C THR A 14 -8.07 14.44 18.69
N THR A 15 -8.30 13.33 18.01
CA THR A 15 -7.26 12.35 17.76
C THR A 15 -6.31 12.90 16.71
N ASN A 16 -5.14 13.40 17.12
CA ASN A 16 -4.04 13.69 16.21
C ASN A 16 -3.52 12.37 15.64
N LEU A 17 -3.94 12.04 14.42
CA LEU A 17 -3.35 10.96 13.65
C LEU A 17 -1.90 11.33 13.34
N SER A 18 -0.97 10.66 14.00
CA SER A 18 0.46 10.77 13.70
C SER A 18 0.67 10.47 12.22
N SER A 19 1.36 11.36 11.50
CA SER A 19 1.62 11.26 10.05
C SER A 19 2.55 10.10 9.66
N THR A 20 2.94 9.28 10.61
CA THR A 20 3.84 8.12 10.41
C THR A 20 3.19 6.89 11.02
N ASN A 21 2.71 6.00 10.17
CA ASN A 21 2.20 4.71 10.63
C ASN A 21 3.37 3.78 10.97
N PHE A 22 3.67 3.66 12.25
CA PHE A 22 4.69 2.73 12.79
C PHE A 22 4.11 1.36 13.14
N SER A 23 2.86 1.05 12.77
CA SER A 23 2.21 -0.21 13.16
C SER A 23 3.00 -1.45 12.71
N ASN A 24 3.71 -1.38 11.58
CA ASN A 24 4.56 -2.46 11.09
C ASN A 24 5.81 -2.73 11.94
N ILE A 25 6.19 -1.78 12.83
CA ILE A 25 7.36 -1.95 13.71
C ILE A 25 6.97 -2.69 14.99
N TYR A 26 5.69 -2.64 15.39
CA TYR A 26 5.22 -3.16 16.68
C TYR A 26 4.39 -4.45 16.59
N ASN A 27 3.96 -4.87 15.40
CA ASN A 27 3.26 -6.14 15.22
C ASN A 27 4.26 -7.28 14.98
N TRP A 28 4.75 -7.84 16.08
CA TRP A 28 5.51 -9.10 16.12
C TRP A 28 4.55 -10.30 16.09
N SER A 29 3.69 -10.40 15.09
CA SER A 29 3.08 -11.70 14.79
C SER A 29 4.10 -12.52 14.02
N ASP A 30 4.23 -13.80 14.34
CA ASP A 30 5.13 -14.75 13.63
C ASP A 30 4.75 -14.92 12.16
N GLU A 31 3.55 -14.51 11.78
CA GLU A 31 3.05 -14.47 10.41
C GLU A 31 3.32 -13.10 9.78
N LYS A 32 4.29 -13.06 8.87
CA LYS A 32 4.72 -11.82 8.21
C LYS A 32 4.16 -11.75 6.81
N PHE A 33 3.38 -10.73 6.54
CA PHE A 33 2.98 -10.32 5.19
C PHE A 33 3.47 -8.89 4.97
N ASN A 34 4.61 -8.76 4.27
CA ASN A 34 5.36 -7.51 4.13
C ASN A 34 5.50 -7.08 2.67
N PRO A 35 4.42 -6.58 2.05
CA PRO A 35 4.49 -6.05 0.70
C PRO A 35 5.40 -4.83 0.61
N GLN A 36 6.09 -4.70 -0.53
CA GLN A 36 6.92 -3.55 -0.86
C GLN A 36 6.25 -2.73 -1.95
N TYR A 37 6.31 -1.40 -1.84
CA TYR A 37 5.68 -0.49 -2.78
C TYR A 37 6.64 0.59 -3.26
N ILE A 38 6.52 0.96 -4.54
CA ILE A 38 7.19 2.10 -5.17
C ILE A 38 6.14 2.89 -5.94
N VAL A 39 6.11 4.22 -5.73
CA VAL A 39 5.34 5.12 -6.57
C VAL A 39 6.30 5.82 -7.54
N TYR A 40 5.98 5.77 -8.82
CA TYR A 40 6.72 6.44 -9.89
C TYR A 40 5.79 7.32 -10.71
N HIS A 41 6.24 8.53 -11.07
CA HIS A 41 5.49 9.48 -11.88
C HIS A 41 5.76 9.24 -13.36
N ASP A 42 4.80 8.64 -14.07
CA ASP A 42 4.94 8.36 -15.51
C ASP A 42 4.85 9.63 -16.35
N ASN A 43 3.94 10.54 -16.00
CA ASN A 43 3.70 11.81 -16.70
C ASN A 43 2.91 12.78 -15.79
N ASP A 44 2.48 13.93 -16.32
CA ASP A 44 1.79 15.00 -15.57
C ASP A 44 0.44 14.58 -14.98
N SER A 45 -0.21 13.55 -15.48
CA SER A 45 -1.57 13.13 -15.07
C SER A 45 -1.63 11.75 -14.42
N THR A 46 -0.58 10.93 -14.58
CA THR A 46 -0.56 9.54 -14.08
C THR A 46 0.72 9.24 -13.32
N SER A 47 0.57 8.35 -12.35
CA SER A 47 1.65 7.72 -11.62
C SER A 47 1.42 6.21 -11.59
N SER A 48 2.48 5.44 -11.40
CA SER A 48 2.43 4.00 -11.26
C SER A 48 2.71 3.60 -9.82
N LEU A 49 1.86 2.76 -9.27
CA LEU A 49 2.14 2.01 -8.05
C LEU A 49 2.69 0.65 -8.46
N TYR A 50 3.98 0.44 -8.23
CA TYR A 50 4.59 -0.88 -8.30
C TYR A 50 4.51 -1.54 -6.93
N PHE A 51 4.27 -2.84 -6.90
CA PHE A 51 4.24 -3.62 -5.68
C PHE A 51 4.92 -4.97 -5.89
N LYS A 52 5.44 -5.52 -4.78
CA LYS A 52 6.17 -6.76 -4.74
C LYS A 52 5.84 -7.53 -3.47
N PHE A 53 5.57 -8.83 -3.62
CA PHE A 53 5.32 -9.78 -2.54
C PHE A 53 6.36 -10.88 -2.55
N ASN A 54 6.76 -11.33 -1.37
CA ASN A 54 7.55 -12.55 -1.25
C ASN A 54 6.60 -13.76 -1.31
N SER A 55 6.80 -14.67 -2.26
CA SER A 55 5.97 -15.87 -2.43
C SER A 55 5.92 -16.76 -1.18
N GLN A 56 6.97 -16.75 -0.36
CA GLN A 56 7.04 -17.49 0.90
C GLN A 56 6.14 -16.94 2.00
N GLU A 57 5.69 -15.68 1.88
CA GLU A 57 4.78 -15.03 2.82
C GLU A 57 3.31 -15.24 2.45
N LEU A 58 3.03 -15.93 1.34
CA LEU A 58 1.70 -16.16 0.82
C LEU A 58 1.19 -17.55 1.13
N THR A 59 -0.11 -17.65 1.32
CA THR A 59 -0.80 -18.92 1.51
C THR A 59 -1.22 -19.50 0.17
N TYR A 60 -0.79 -20.72 -0.11
CA TYR A 60 -1.14 -21.44 -1.33
C TYR A 60 -2.26 -22.44 -1.05
N ARG A 61 -3.26 -22.49 -1.93
CA ARG A 61 -4.41 -23.39 -1.81
C ARG A 61 -4.66 -24.12 -3.12
N VAL A 62 -4.96 -25.40 -3.04
CA VAL A 62 -5.46 -26.18 -4.18
C VAL A 62 -6.95 -25.86 -4.34
N VAL A 63 -7.28 -25.08 -5.38
CA VAL A 63 -8.66 -24.70 -5.72
C VAL A 63 -9.28 -25.73 -6.66
N ASP A 64 -8.46 -26.33 -7.53
CA ASP A 64 -8.85 -27.35 -8.49
C ASP A 64 -7.83 -28.49 -8.43
N ALA A 65 -8.32 -29.72 -8.21
CA ALA A 65 -7.45 -30.91 -8.08
C ALA A 65 -6.58 -31.20 -9.33
N THR A 66 -6.93 -30.61 -10.47
CA THR A 66 -6.20 -30.78 -11.74
C THR A 66 -5.15 -29.67 -11.96
N LYS A 67 -5.08 -28.66 -11.08
CA LYS A 67 -4.17 -27.53 -11.17
C LYS A 67 -3.21 -27.47 -9.99
N PRO A 68 -2.06 -26.82 -10.16
CA PRO A 68 -1.17 -26.54 -9.02
C PRO A 68 -1.89 -25.67 -7.99
N ALA A 69 -1.41 -25.68 -6.76
CA ALA A 69 -1.86 -24.75 -5.73
C ALA A 69 -1.60 -23.29 -6.18
N GLU A 70 -2.50 -22.40 -5.86
CA GLU A 70 -2.40 -20.98 -6.19
C GLU A 70 -2.41 -20.11 -4.92
N ALA A 71 -1.72 -18.98 -4.96
CA ALA A 71 -1.88 -17.88 -4.02
C ALA A 71 -2.66 -16.77 -4.69
N LYS A 72 -3.50 -16.05 -3.92
CA LYS A 72 -4.31 -14.96 -4.42
C LYS A 72 -4.17 -13.74 -3.52
N VAL A 73 -3.66 -12.64 -4.09
CA VAL A 73 -3.48 -11.38 -3.39
C VAL A 73 -4.42 -10.33 -3.97
N LYS A 74 -5.20 -9.69 -3.09
CA LYS A 74 -5.98 -8.51 -3.42
C LYS A 74 -5.16 -7.28 -3.07
N VAL A 75 -4.98 -6.36 -4.01
CA VAL A 75 -4.37 -5.05 -3.82
C VAL A 75 -5.40 -3.98 -4.08
N ASN A 76 -5.70 -3.18 -3.07
CA ASN A 76 -6.58 -2.02 -3.16
C ASN A 76 -5.79 -0.75 -2.91
N TYR A 77 -6.04 0.31 -3.66
CA TYR A 77 -5.58 1.63 -3.29
C TYR A 77 -6.72 2.65 -3.28
N ILE A 78 -6.55 3.67 -2.44
CA ILE A 78 -7.39 4.86 -2.39
C ILE A 78 -6.45 6.07 -2.34
N LEU A 79 -6.67 7.02 -3.25
CA LEU A 79 -5.92 8.26 -3.34
C LEU A 79 -6.76 9.40 -2.74
N TYR A 80 -6.22 10.08 -1.73
CA TYR A 80 -6.82 11.23 -1.06
C TYR A 80 -6.04 12.52 -1.33
N ASP A 81 -6.69 13.68 -1.20
CA ASP A 81 -6.02 14.98 -1.26
C ASP A 81 -5.03 15.18 -0.10
N SER A 82 -5.37 14.70 1.10
CA SER A 82 -4.56 14.81 2.32
C SER A 82 -4.94 13.71 3.31
N PHE A 83 -4.21 13.56 4.41
CA PHE A 83 -4.53 12.62 5.49
C PHE A 83 -5.86 12.92 6.19
N GLU A 84 -6.27 14.17 6.22
CA GLU A 84 -7.51 14.60 6.88
C GLU A 84 -8.71 14.63 5.92
N SER A 85 -8.46 14.39 4.63
CA SER A 85 -9.49 14.48 3.60
C SER A 85 -10.21 13.14 3.44
N GLU A 86 -11.55 13.19 3.46
CA GLU A 86 -12.40 12.06 3.07
C GLU A 86 -12.67 12.03 1.55
N ILE A 87 -12.14 13.02 0.80
CA ILE A 87 -12.39 13.14 -0.63
C ILE A 87 -11.48 12.17 -1.38
N ILE A 88 -12.09 11.15 -1.96
CA ILE A 88 -11.39 10.18 -2.82
C ILE A 88 -11.18 10.80 -4.21
N LYS A 89 -9.92 10.85 -4.66
CA LYS A 89 -9.53 11.32 -5.99
C LYS A 89 -9.44 10.19 -7.02
N ASP A 90 -8.99 9.03 -6.56
CA ASP A 90 -8.87 7.83 -7.40
C ASP A 90 -8.86 6.59 -6.51
N SER A 91 -9.33 5.47 -7.03
CA SER A 91 -9.25 4.19 -6.33
C SER A 91 -9.35 3.03 -7.30
N LEU A 92 -8.71 1.91 -6.98
CA LEU A 92 -8.82 0.67 -7.75
C LEU A 92 -8.57 -0.53 -6.84
N THR A 93 -9.22 -1.63 -7.16
CA THR A 93 -8.90 -2.96 -6.63
C THR A 93 -8.38 -3.85 -7.74
N SER A 94 -7.28 -4.52 -7.52
CA SER A 94 -6.67 -5.48 -8.44
C SER A 94 -6.39 -6.80 -7.72
N TYR A 95 -6.37 -7.89 -8.48
CA TYR A 95 -6.05 -9.21 -7.96
C TYR A 95 -4.87 -9.79 -8.72
N LEU A 96 -3.93 -10.38 -7.96
CA LEU A 96 -2.87 -11.22 -8.49
C LEU A 96 -3.16 -12.65 -8.11
N VAL A 97 -2.97 -13.54 -9.07
CA VAL A 97 -3.00 -15.00 -8.85
C VAL A 97 -1.66 -15.55 -9.29
N GLU A 98 -1.00 -16.27 -8.39
CA GLU A 98 0.27 -16.93 -8.65
C GLU A 98 0.13 -18.41 -8.40
N ASN A 99 0.58 -19.22 -9.36
CA ASN A 99 0.58 -20.65 -9.21
C ASN A 99 1.84 -21.11 -8.48
N SER A 100 1.70 -22.05 -7.56
CA SER A 100 2.83 -22.67 -6.88
C SER A 100 3.77 -23.30 -7.91
N SER A 101 4.85 -22.63 -8.20
CA SER A 101 5.94 -23.19 -8.97
C SER A 101 7.18 -23.25 -8.09
N ALA A 102 7.51 -24.43 -7.61
CA ALA A 102 8.85 -24.80 -7.14
C ALA A 102 9.46 -24.10 -5.90
N SER A 103 10.30 -24.75 -5.34
CA SER A 103 11.37 -24.84 -4.36
C SER A 103 12.24 -23.58 -4.11
N GLU A 104 12.04 -22.44 -4.77
CA GLU A 104 12.87 -21.25 -4.55
C GLU A 104 12.03 -20.03 -4.15
N PRO A 105 12.56 -19.16 -3.25
CA PRO A 105 11.90 -17.92 -2.92
C PRO A 105 11.78 -17.08 -4.19
N ASN A 106 10.56 -16.85 -4.59
CA ASN A 106 10.25 -16.02 -5.76
C ASN A 106 9.51 -14.77 -5.31
N TYR A 107 9.62 -13.70 -6.10
CA TYR A 107 8.88 -12.47 -5.88
C TYR A 107 7.81 -12.31 -6.93
N ILE A 108 6.61 -12.03 -6.47
CA ILE A 108 5.47 -11.71 -7.30
C ILE A 108 5.38 -10.19 -7.34
N SER A 109 5.39 -9.61 -8.52
CA SER A 109 5.30 -8.16 -8.68
C SER A 109 4.19 -7.77 -9.63
N GLY A 110 3.68 -6.54 -9.44
CA GLY A 110 2.67 -5.98 -10.30
C GLY A 110 2.75 -4.47 -10.37
N LYS A 111 1.90 -3.91 -11.23
CA LYS A 111 1.80 -2.47 -11.48
C LYS A 111 0.34 -2.07 -11.59
N ILE A 112 -0.02 -0.95 -10.96
CA ILE A 112 -1.33 -0.30 -11.08
C ILE A 112 -1.12 1.17 -11.41
N ASN A 113 -1.90 1.70 -12.35
CA ASN A 113 -1.85 3.12 -12.69
C ASN A 113 -2.77 3.92 -11.75
N ILE A 114 -2.27 5.07 -11.29
CA ILE A 114 -2.93 6.01 -10.39
C ILE A 114 -3.15 7.32 -11.12
N LYS A 115 -4.34 7.90 -11.04
CA LYS A 115 -4.64 9.23 -11.60
C LYS A 115 -4.19 10.31 -10.62
N ALA A 116 -2.98 10.82 -10.79
CA ALA A 116 -2.38 11.87 -9.98
C ALA A 116 -1.92 13.02 -10.86
N LYS A 117 -2.50 14.22 -10.66
CA LYS A 117 -2.21 15.41 -11.46
C LYS A 117 -0.93 16.12 -10.97
N ARG A 118 -0.24 16.80 -11.90
CA ARG A 118 0.90 17.68 -11.62
C ARG A 118 0.52 18.81 -10.68
N ASP A 119 1.51 19.35 -9.99
CA ASP A 119 1.42 20.45 -9.05
C ASP A 119 0.51 20.18 -7.83
N GLN A 120 0.33 18.90 -7.49
CA GLN A 120 -0.48 18.46 -6.35
C GLN A 120 0.26 17.47 -5.45
N LYS A 121 -0.19 17.41 -4.20
CA LYS A 121 0.19 16.39 -3.22
C LYS A 121 -1.02 15.54 -2.93
N TYR A 122 -0.77 14.26 -2.68
CA TYR A 122 -1.80 13.29 -2.33
C TYR A 122 -1.29 12.36 -1.24
N VAL A 123 -2.22 11.68 -0.60
CA VAL A 123 -1.95 10.53 0.25
C VAL A 123 -2.55 9.29 -0.39
N LEU A 124 -1.72 8.32 -0.66
CA LEU A 124 -2.11 7.02 -1.18
C LEU A 124 -2.17 6.03 -0.03
N ARG A 125 -3.36 5.52 0.27
CA ARG A 125 -3.57 4.37 1.14
C ARG A 125 -3.54 3.13 0.27
N VAL A 126 -2.66 2.19 0.57
CA VAL A 126 -2.57 0.89 -0.11
C VAL A 126 -2.87 -0.20 0.90
N THR A 127 -3.82 -1.05 0.57
CA THR A 127 -4.18 -2.23 1.36
C THR A 127 -3.94 -3.48 0.52
N SER A 128 -3.15 -4.42 1.03
CA SER A 128 -2.94 -5.72 0.41
C SER A 128 -3.42 -6.83 1.34
N VAL A 129 -4.12 -7.80 0.78
CA VAL A 129 -4.70 -8.93 1.53
C VAL A 129 -4.33 -10.22 0.83
N ASP A 130 -3.75 -11.17 1.57
CA ASP A 130 -3.70 -12.57 1.14
C ASP A 130 -5.10 -13.17 1.33
N GLU A 131 -5.79 -13.45 0.24
CA GLU A 131 -7.19 -13.90 0.23
C GLU A 131 -7.40 -15.27 0.90
N TYR A 132 -6.34 -16.08 1.03
CA TYR A 132 -6.47 -17.42 1.62
C TYR A 132 -6.13 -17.48 3.10
N SER A 133 -5.21 -16.65 3.60
CA SER A 133 -4.93 -16.54 5.04
C SER A 133 -5.72 -15.44 5.72
N GLY A 134 -6.14 -14.43 4.96
CA GLY A 134 -6.73 -13.21 5.51
C GLY A 134 -5.71 -12.24 6.10
N LEU A 135 -4.41 -12.50 5.95
CA LEU A 135 -3.36 -11.57 6.37
C LEU A 135 -3.44 -10.29 5.56
N GLU A 136 -3.42 -9.15 6.25
CA GLU A 136 -3.57 -7.83 5.67
C GLU A 136 -2.37 -6.95 6.00
N SER A 137 -1.96 -6.13 5.05
CA SER A 137 -0.99 -5.06 5.21
C SER A 137 -1.57 -3.76 4.68
N GLU A 138 -1.47 -2.69 5.48
CA GLU A 138 -1.88 -1.34 5.10
C GLU A 138 -0.69 -0.39 5.16
N GLN A 139 -0.50 0.42 4.12
CA GLN A 139 0.52 1.45 4.07
C GLN A 139 -0.03 2.76 3.53
N PHE A 140 0.47 3.88 4.10
CA PHE A 140 0.20 5.23 3.59
C PHE A 140 1.46 5.77 2.93
N ILE A 141 1.33 6.23 1.69
CA ILE A 141 2.43 6.73 0.87
C ILE A 141 2.10 8.14 0.44
N ASN A 142 3.00 9.09 0.75
CA ASN A 142 2.88 10.45 0.21
C ASN A 142 3.20 10.44 -1.28
N VAL A 143 2.30 10.95 -2.11
CA VAL A 143 2.49 11.12 -3.56
C VAL A 143 2.64 12.61 -3.85
N THR A 144 3.85 13.04 -4.24
CA THR A 144 4.18 14.46 -4.38
C THR A 144 4.61 14.76 -5.81
N LYS A 145 3.74 15.46 -6.57
CA LYS A 145 4.02 15.88 -7.96
C LYS A 145 4.34 17.37 -8.10
N ILE A 146 4.63 18.05 -7.01
CA ILE A 146 4.97 19.48 -7.01
C ILE A 146 6.45 19.69 -7.35
N ASP A 147 7.33 18.80 -6.86
CA ASP A 147 8.76 18.94 -6.99
C ASP A 147 9.30 17.92 -8.00
N LEU A 148 10.06 18.40 -8.99
CA LEU A 148 10.73 17.57 -9.97
C LEU A 148 11.91 16.77 -9.38
N LEU A 149 12.39 17.13 -8.20
CA LEU A 149 13.50 16.45 -7.52
C LEU A 149 13.04 15.36 -6.55
N THR A 150 11.75 15.02 -6.51
CA THR A 150 11.28 13.93 -5.66
C THR A 150 11.81 12.58 -6.13
N LYS A 151 12.02 11.66 -5.18
CA LYS A 151 12.42 10.27 -5.50
C LYS A 151 11.44 9.58 -6.46
N GLN A 152 10.18 10.01 -6.47
CA GLN A 152 9.11 9.45 -7.29
C GLN A 152 9.21 9.81 -8.78
N ASN A 153 10.12 10.71 -9.17
CA ASN A 153 10.43 11.00 -10.57
C ASN A 153 11.51 10.06 -11.15
N TYR A 154 12.07 9.18 -10.34
CA TYR A 154 13.14 8.28 -10.75
C TYR A 154 12.74 6.83 -10.44
N LEU A 155 12.82 5.97 -11.43
CA LEU A 155 12.62 4.53 -11.29
C LEU A 155 13.93 3.81 -11.58
N ILE A 156 14.46 3.12 -10.56
CA ILE A 156 15.63 2.28 -10.74
C ILE A 156 15.14 0.89 -11.13
N THR A 157 15.64 0.40 -12.25
CA THR A 157 15.29 -0.93 -12.78
C THR A 157 16.53 -1.78 -12.95
N ASP A 158 16.35 -3.07 -12.97
CA ASP A 158 17.36 -4.02 -13.41
C ASP A 158 17.51 -3.99 -14.95
N THR A 159 18.36 -4.84 -15.49
CA THR A 159 18.60 -4.96 -16.94
C THR A 159 17.40 -5.48 -17.72
N SER A 160 16.42 -6.09 -17.05
CA SER A 160 15.15 -6.56 -17.64
C SER A 160 14.05 -5.48 -17.61
N GLY A 161 14.31 -4.33 -16.98
CA GLY A 161 13.33 -3.27 -16.79
C GLY A 161 12.43 -3.47 -15.55
N THR A 162 12.72 -4.45 -14.71
CA THR A 162 11.97 -4.70 -13.48
C THR A 162 12.39 -3.72 -12.39
N PRO A 163 11.46 -3.05 -11.70
CA PRO A 163 11.81 -2.14 -10.62
C PRO A 163 12.56 -2.82 -9.49
N ILE A 164 13.64 -2.19 -9.03
CA ILE A 164 14.41 -2.66 -7.89
C ILE A 164 13.80 -2.05 -6.62
N PHE A 165 13.21 -2.92 -5.80
CA PHE A 165 12.68 -2.56 -4.50
C PHE A 165 13.82 -2.60 -3.47
N GLY A 166 14.17 -1.47 -2.90
CA GLY A 166 15.20 -1.39 -1.87
C GLY A 166 15.25 0.00 -1.23
N ASN A 167 15.61 0.03 0.04
CA ASN A 167 15.97 1.28 0.69
C ASN A 167 17.41 1.64 0.28
N PHE A 168 17.57 2.41 -0.78
CA PHE A 168 18.87 2.99 -1.17
C PHE A 168 19.32 4.12 -0.24
N ILE A 169 18.84 4.13 1.00
CA ILE A 169 19.26 5.08 2.01
C ILE A 169 20.10 4.28 2.98
N ASN A 170 21.38 4.21 2.73
CA ASN A 170 22.49 4.12 3.70
C ASN A 170 23.71 3.52 2.99
N GLN A 171 24.41 4.36 2.29
CA GLN A 171 25.88 4.33 2.23
C GLN A 171 26.39 5.74 2.39
#